data_5f5b19e57b2058047e69370092c4e50a
#
_entry.id   5f5b19e57b2058047e69370092c4e50a
#
_cell.length_a   1.000
_cell.length_b   1.000
_cell.length_c   1.000
_cell.angle_alpha   90.00
_cell.angle_beta   90.00
_cell.angle_gamma   90.00
#
_symmetry.space_group_name_H-M   'P 1'
#
loop_
_entity.id
_entity.type
_entity.pdbx_description
1 polymer ?
#
loop_
_entity_poly.entity_id
_entity_poly.type
_entity_poly.pdbx_seq_one_letter_code
_entity_poly.pdbx_strand_id
1 'polypeptide(L)'
;SEMCIRDRYLEEWIMSQTYSVSLEKIIDFHRLETVFMPKSADDILITTSEINRPGIVLTGYTDYFDSLRIQILGWTEIGFIRSMNEEERDNALDCWLSLRPAAAVVTRGLEIPDYLLEACKKHEVPLLKTEEETSPFLAALIEFLNTELAPRITRHGVLVEVYGEGVLITGESGAGKSETAIELIKRGHRLIADDAVEIRKINDRTLRGNSPSNIRHFVELRGIGIIDARRIFGMGAVKPSEKIDMVIQLEAWDSTKAYDRLGLDNEYANILGVKIPAMTVPITPGRNLAVIVETAAMNNRQKKMGYNAAKDLMLSLGMDDVQPVDREIEIWQS
;
A
#
# COMPACT_ATOMS: atom_id res chain seq x y z
N SER A 1 -15.76 15.20 -21.42
CA SER A 1 -15.08 13.99 -21.98
C SER A 1 -13.55 14.14 -22.09
N GLU A 2 -13.01 15.37 -22.17
CA GLU A 2 -11.54 15.60 -22.24
C GLU A 2 -10.85 15.45 -20.86
N MET A 3 -11.54 15.76 -19.78
CA MET A 3 -11.03 15.65 -18.41
C MET A 3 -10.78 14.18 -18.00
N CYS A 4 -11.68 13.28 -18.34
CA CYS A 4 -11.56 11.83 -18.08
C CYS A 4 -10.35 11.18 -18.82
N ILE A 5 -9.97 11.73 -19.98
CA ILE A 5 -8.81 11.27 -20.76
C ILE A 5 -7.51 11.67 -20.05
N ARG A 6 -7.42 12.90 -19.55
CA ARG A 6 -6.23 13.43 -18.86
C ARG A 6 -5.94 12.70 -17.54
N ASP A 7 -6.98 12.41 -16.75
CA ASP A 7 -6.82 11.67 -15.49
C ASP A 7 -6.39 10.22 -15.75
N ARG A 8 -6.94 9.58 -16.80
CA ARG A 8 -6.52 8.25 -17.23
C ARG A 8 -5.04 8.24 -17.66
N TYR A 9 -4.58 9.23 -18.43
CA TYR A 9 -3.17 9.36 -18.80
C TYR A 9 -2.27 9.65 -17.60
N LEU A 10 -2.74 10.43 -16.60
CA LEU A 10 -1.99 10.69 -15.40
C LEU A 10 -1.86 9.43 -14.53
N GLU A 11 -2.94 8.66 -14.38
CA GLU A 11 -2.91 7.37 -13.68
C GLU A 11 -2.05 6.33 -14.40
N GLU A 12 -2.16 6.22 -15.74
CA GLU A 12 -1.28 5.37 -16.55
C GLU A 12 0.18 5.80 -16.42
N TRP A 13 0.46 7.11 -16.40
CA TRP A 13 1.80 7.63 -16.18
C TRP A 13 2.33 7.34 -14.76
N ILE A 14 1.51 7.51 -13.71
CA ILE A 14 1.86 7.14 -12.33
C ILE A 14 2.10 5.62 -12.23
N MET A 15 1.27 4.81 -12.87
CA MET A 15 1.43 3.35 -12.92
C MET A 15 2.67 2.91 -13.70
N SER A 16 3.15 3.72 -14.64
CA SER A 16 4.39 3.47 -15.40
C SER A 16 5.66 3.92 -14.67
N GLN A 17 5.54 4.66 -13.55
CA GLN A 17 6.70 5.06 -12.76
C GLN A 17 7.31 3.85 -12.05
N THR A 18 8.61 3.68 -12.22
CA THR A 18 9.37 2.68 -11.47
C THR A 18 9.69 3.24 -10.10
N TYR A 19 9.07 2.68 -9.07
CA TYR A 19 9.42 3.00 -7.68
C TYR A 19 10.64 2.20 -7.25
N SER A 20 11.42 2.77 -6.36
CA SER A 20 12.62 2.12 -5.83
C SER A 20 12.69 2.25 -4.31
N VAL A 21 13.36 1.30 -3.69
CA VAL A 21 13.69 1.30 -2.26
C VAL A 21 15.18 1.06 -2.11
N SER A 22 15.86 1.81 -1.23
CA SER A 22 17.28 1.61 -0.97
C SER A 22 17.53 0.30 -0.24
N LEU A 23 18.68 -0.33 -0.51
CA LEU A 23 19.09 -1.55 0.19
C LEU A 23 19.27 -1.29 1.69
N GLU A 24 19.68 -0.07 2.09
CA GLU A 24 19.76 0.38 3.49
C GLU A 24 18.43 0.19 4.22
N LYS A 25 17.33 0.66 3.60
CA LYS A 25 16.00 0.51 4.19
C LYS A 25 15.57 -0.96 4.36
N ILE A 26 16.00 -1.84 3.46
CA ILE A 26 15.76 -3.29 3.55
C ILE A 26 16.56 -3.89 4.71
N ILE A 27 17.84 -3.49 4.82
CA ILE A 27 18.74 -3.92 5.89
C ILE A 27 18.15 -3.55 7.25
N ASP A 28 17.76 -2.30 7.43
CA ASP A 28 17.19 -1.78 8.68
C ASP A 28 15.88 -2.46 9.06
N PHE A 29 14.97 -2.61 8.09
CA PHE A 29 13.65 -3.21 8.35
C PHE A 29 13.74 -4.68 8.74
N HIS A 30 14.57 -5.45 8.02
CA HIS A 30 14.75 -6.89 8.27
C HIS A 30 15.92 -7.21 9.22
N ARG A 31 16.62 -6.17 9.73
CA ARG A 31 17.77 -6.31 10.63
C ARG A 31 18.84 -7.25 10.08
N LEU A 32 19.18 -7.05 8.80
CA LEU A 32 20.17 -7.88 8.14
C LEU A 32 21.59 -7.51 8.61
N GLU A 33 22.43 -8.51 8.81
CA GLU A 33 23.86 -8.32 9.04
C GLU A 33 24.55 -8.03 7.70
N THR A 34 25.31 -6.95 7.62
CA THR A 34 26.13 -6.63 6.44
C THR A 34 27.47 -7.33 6.54
N VAL A 35 27.73 -8.29 5.65
CA VAL A 35 28.99 -9.03 5.57
C VAL A 35 29.96 -8.34 4.61
N PHE A 36 29.44 -7.87 3.46
CA PHE A 36 30.21 -7.10 2.49
C PHE A 36 29.30 -6.10 1.76
N MET A 37 29.80 -4.88 1.58
CA MET A 37 29.10 -3.80 0.90
C MET A 37 30.09 -3.05 0.00
N PRO A 38 29.91 -3.06 -1.34
CA PRO A 38 30.86 -2.42 -2.27
C PRO A 38 30.74 -0.90 -2.33
N LYS A 39 29.57 -0.35 -2.00
CA LYS A 39 29.25 1.08 -1.98
C LYS A 39 28.19 1.36 -0.92
N SER A 40 27.82 2.63 -0.71
CA SER A 40 26.73 2.94 0.24
C SER A 40 25.46 2.15 -0.09
N ALA A 41 24.84 1.54 0.91
CA ALA A 41 23.61 0.78 0.74
C ALA A 41 22.43 1.66 0.29
N ASP A 42 22.47 2.97 0.59
CA ASP A 42 21.49 3.94 0.09
C ASP A 42 21.57 4.15 -1.43
N ASP A 43 22.74 3.93 -2.04
CA ASP A 43 22.96 4.07 -3.49
C ASP A 43 22.56 2.82 -4.27
N ILE A 44 22.18 1.73 -3.58
CA ILE A 44 21.73 0.48 -4.19
C ILE A 44 20.21 0.46 -4.17
N LEU A 45 19.60 0.70 -5.33
CA LEU A 45 18.16 0.81 -5.47
C LEU A 45 17.56 -0.49 -5.99
N ILE A 46 16.63 -1.04 -5.22
CA ILE A 46 15.83 -2.21 -5.60
C ILE A 46 14.53 -1.70 -6.24
N THR A 47 14.21 -2.21 -7.42
CA THR A 47 13.09 -1.76 -8.25
C THR A 47 12.07 -2.86 -8.55
N THR A 48 12.32 -4.08 -8.08
CA THR A 48 11.44 -5.24 -8.26
C THR A 48 11.17 -5.94 -6.94
N SER A 49 9.96 -6.44 -6.76
CA SER A 49 9.61 -7.30 -5.63
C SER A 49 9.87 -8.78 -5.90
N GLU A 50 10.29 -9.10 -7.11
CA GLU A 50 10.66 -10.47 -7.46
C GLU A 50 12.02 -10.84 -6.86
N ILE A 51 12.08 -12.01 -6.27
CA ILE A 51 13.26 -12.55 -5.60
C ILE A 51 13.66 -13.85 -6.28
N ASN A 52 14.93 -14.14 -6.33
CA ASN A 52 15.43 -15.34 -6.95
C ASN A 52 16.28 -16.18 -5.97
N ARG A 53 16.41 -17.47 -6.28
CA ARG A 53 17.37 -18.40 -5.67
C ARG A 53 18.32 -18.88 -6.77
N PRO A 54 19.65 -18.72 -6.61
CA PRO A 54 20.59 -18.91 -7.71
C PRO A 54 20.86 -20.37 -8.08
N GLY A 55 20.07 -21.34 -7.60
CA GLY A 55 20.32 -22.77 -7.80
C GLY A 55 20.54 -23.17 -9.25
N ILE A 56 19.73 -22.69 -10.19
CA ILE A 56 19.86 -23.00 -11.62
C ILE A 56 21.06 -22.27 -12.23
N VAL A 57 21.28 -21.01 -11.87
CA VAL A 57 22.40 -20.22 -12.38
C VAL A 57 23.75 -20.82 -11.98
N LEU A 58 23.83 -21.39 -10.78
CA LEU A 58 25.02 -22.10 -10.31
C LEU A 58 25.34 -23.37 -11.13
N THR A 59 24.42 -23.87 -11.95
CA THR A 59 24.69 -24.96 -12.91
C THR A 59 25.18 -24.46 -14.28
N GLY A 60 25.35 -23.13 -14.44
CA GLY A 60 25.80 -22.51 -15.68
C GLY A 60 24.70 -22.06 -16.62
N TYR A 61 23.40 -22.24 -16.25
CA TYR A 61 22.28 -21.73 -17.04
C TYR A 61 21.93 -20.31 -16.62
N THR A 62 22.22 -19.34 -17.50
CA THR A 62 22.07 -17.90 -17.24
C THR A 62 20.94 -17.21 -18.03
N ASP A 63 20.29 -17.96 -18.94
CA ASP A 63 19.17 -17.41 -19.70
C ASP A 63 18.06 -16.96 -18.75
N TYR A 64 17.48 -15.79 -19.02
CA TYR A 64 16.44 -15.16 -18.19
C TYR A 64 16.86 -14.78 -16.75
N PHE A 65 18.17 -14.69 -16.48
CA PHE A 65 18.64 -14.13 -15.22
C PHE A 65 18.34 -12.63 -15.17
N ASP A 66 17.74 -12.20 -14.06
CA ASP A 66 17.44 -10.80 -13.81
C ASP A 66 18.34 -10.28 -12.67
N SER A 67 19.26 -9.39 -13.04
CA SER A 67 20.22 -8.80 -12.10
C SER A 67 19.59 -7.82 -11.10
N LEU A 68 18.36 -7.35 -11.35
CA LEU A 68 17.65 -6.45 -10.43
C LEU A 68 17.12 -7.18 -9.21
N ARG A 69 17.07 -8.52 -9.24
CA ARG A 69 16.49 -9.33 -8.15
C ARG A 69 17.52 -9.59 -7.05
N ILE A 70 17.05 -9.53 -5.82
CA ILE A 70 17.82 -10.02 -4.65
C ILE A 70 17.90 -11.55 -4.73
N GLN A 71 19.08 -12.10 -4.48
CA GLN A 71 19.34 -13.53 -4.51
C GLN A 71 19.37 -14.11 -3.10
N ILE A 72 18.60 -15.17 -2.84
CA ILE A 72 18.53 -15.80 -1.52
C ILE A 72 19.22 -17.14 -1.52
N LEU A 73 20.18 -17.32 -0.60
CA LEU A 73 20.91 -18.56 -0.38
C LEU A 73 20.46 -19.21 0.93
N GLY A 74 19.96 -20.41 0.83
CA GLY A 74 19.60 -21.27 1.96
C GLY A 74 20.49 -22.52 2.01
N TRP A 75 20.02 -23.54 2.75
CA TRP A 75 20.72 -24.82 2.85
C TRP A 75 21.03 -25.46 1.50
N THR A 76 20.10 -25.39 0.55
CA THR A 76 20.24 -26.03 -0.76
C THR A 76 21.36 -25.40 -1.55
N GLU A 77 21.40 -24.08 -1.65
CA GLU A 77 22.42 -23.36 -2.45
C GLU A 77 23.78 -23.45 -1.80
N ILE A 78 23.91 -23.22 -0.50
CA ILE A 78 25.19 -23.34 0.21
C ILE A 78 25.67 -24.78 0.20
N GLY A 79 24.79 -25.76 0.39
CA GLY A 79 25.12 -27.18 0.29
C GLY A 79 25.59 -27.58 -1.09
N PHE A 80 24.94 -27.10 -2.15
CA PHE A 80 25.32 -27.34 -3.53
C PHE A 80 26.71 -26.76 -3.85
N ILE A 81 26.96 -25.50 -3.47
CA ILE A 81 28.29 -24.86 -3.66
C ILE A 81 29.37 -25.64 -2.91
N ARG A 82 29.10 -26.11 -1.68
CA ARG A 82 30.05 -26.93 -0.88
C ARG A 82 30.33 -28.30 -1.48
N SER A 83 29.43 -28.86 -2.27
CA SER A 83 29.59 -30.18 -2.89
C SER A 83 30.45 -30.17 -4.16
N MET A 84 30.72 -29.00 -4.74
CA MET A 84 31.56 -28.82 -5.92
C MET A 84 33.05 -28.93 -5.57
N ASN A 85 33.85 -29.38 -6.52
CA ASN A 85 35.30 -29.20 -6.43
C ASN A 85 35.68 -27.72 -6.61
N GLU A 86 36.94 -27.37 -6.35
CA GLU A 86 37.40 -25.98 -6.35
C GLU A 86 37.19 -25.28 -7.70
N GLU A 87 37.58 -25.93 -8.79
CA GLU A 87 37.43 -25.38 -10.15
C GLU A 87 35.97 -25.20 -10.57
N GLU A 88 35.12 -26.20 -10.32
CA GLU A 88 33.68 -26.13 -10.61
C GLU A 88 33.00 -25.01 -9.80
N ARG A 89 33.34 -24.90 -8.52
CA ARG A 89 32.80 -23.89 -7.61
C ARG A 89 33.17 -22.48 -8.04
N ASP A 90 34.45 -22.25 -8.34
CA ASP A 90 34.95 -20.93 -8.74
C ASP A 90 34.31 -20.50 -10.07
N ASN A 91 34.19 -21.43 -11.03
CA ASN A 91 33.51 -21.19 -12.29
C ASN A 91 32.00 -20.89 -12.07
N ALA A 92 31.32 -21.61 -11.20
CA ALA A 92 29.92 -21.41 -10.90
C ALA A 92 29.63 -20.05 -10.20
N LEU A 93 30.48 -19.69 -9.24
CA LEU A 93 30.38 -18.40 -8.54
C LEU A 93 30.70 -17.23 -9.47
N ASP A 94 31.77 -17.37 -10.30
CA ASP A 94 32.10 -16.34 -11.28
C ASP A 94 30.99 -16.17 -12.32
N CYS A 95 30.42 -17.25 -12.83
CA CYS A 95 29.29 -17.22 -13.76
C CYS A 95 28.10 -16.46 -13.16
N TRP A 96 27.71 -16.79 -11.93
CA TRP A 96 26.59 -16.17 -11.26
C TRP A 96 26.86 -14.70 -10.90
N LEU A 97 27.97 -14.41 -10.19
CA LEU A 97 28.24 -13.07 -9.64
C LEU A 97 28.70 -12.07 -10.70
N SER A 98 29.24 -12.51 -11.85
CA SER A 98 29.53 -11.64 -13.00
C SER A 98 28.28 -10.99 -13.59
N LEU A 99 27.10 -11.58 -13.36
CA LEU A 99 25.80 -11.00 -13.73
C LEU A 99 25.37 -9.84 -12.82
N ARG A 100 26.14 -9.55 -11.76
CA ARG A 100 25.96 -8.45 -10.80
C ARG A 100 24.53 -8.37 -10.25
N PRO A 101 24.04 -9.39 -9.53
CA PRO A 101 22.76 -9.31 -8.85
C PRO A 101 22.72 -8.13 -7.85
N ALA A 102 21.54 -7.59 -7.61
CA ALA A 102 21.35 -6.42 -6.73
C ALA A 102 21.89 -6.63 -5.31
N ALA A 103 21.72 -7.83 -4.76
CA ALA A 103 22.31 -8.28 -3.50
C ALA A 103 22.19 -9.81 -3.37
N ALA A 104 23.04 -10.41 -2.54
CA ALA A 104 22.96 -11.79 -2.10
C ALA A 104 22.70 -11.84 -0.58
N VAL A 105 21.73 -12.65 -0.13
CA VAL A 105 21.38 -12.79 1.29
C VAL A 105 21.47 -14.25 1.70
N VAL A 106 22.33 -14.55 2.65
CA VAL A 106 22.47 -15.89 3.26
C VAL A 106 21.54 -15.98 4.46
N THR A 107 20.65 -16.96 4.45
CA THR A 107 19.64 -17.17 5.49
C THR A 107 20.03 -18.24 6.49
N ARG A 108 19.23 -18.39 7.58
CA ARG A 108 19.39 -19.43 8.63
C ARG A 108 20.67 -19.31 9.45
N GLY A 109 21.28 -18.13 9.53
CA GLY A 109 22.54 -17.97 10.24
C GLY A 109 23.69 -18.81 9.67
N LEU A 110 23.57 -19.30 8.43
CA LEU A 110 24.60 -20.17 7.84
C LEU A 110 25.95 -19.47 7.81
N GLU A 111 26.99 -20.26 8.06
CA GLU A 111 28.39 -19.82 7.92
C GLU A 111 28.65 -19.48 6.46
N ILE A 112 29.20 -18.30 6.21
CA ILE A 112 29.57 -17.81 4.89
C ILE A 112 31.00 -18.27 4.61
N PRO A 113 31.21 -19.14 3.62
CA PRO A 113 32.56 -19.59 3.28
C PRO A 113 33.40 -18.46 2.68
N ASP A 114 34.72 -18.47 2.95
CA ASP A 114 35.65 -17.45 2.45
C ASP A 114 35.62 -17.30 0.93
N TYR A 115 35.51 -18.39 0.20
CA TYR A 115 35.41 -18.35 -1.27
C TYR A 115 34.19 -17.63 -1.79
N LEU A 116 33.03 -17.67 -1.07
CA LEU A 116 31.83 -16.93 -1.43
C LEU A 116 32.03 -15.43 -1.16
N LEU A 117 32.62 -15.10 -0.03
CA LEU A 117 32.95 -13.71 0.33
C LEU A 117 33.92 -13.09 -0.68
N GLU A 118 35.01 -13.81 -1.05
CA GLU A 118 36.00 -13.34 -2.02
C GLU A 118 35.39 -13.18 -3.43
N ALA A 119 34.50 -14.08 -3.85
CA ALA A 119 33.78 -13.95 -5.11
C ALA A 119 32.83 -12.75 -5.12
N CYS A 120 32.09 -12.48 -4.02
CA CYS A 120 31.27 -11.29 -3.88
C CYS A 120 32.09 -9.99 -3.92
N LYS A 121 33.27 -9.96 -3.28
CA LYS A 121 34.19 -8.83 -3.35
C LYS A 121 34.71 -8.61 -4.77
N LYS A 122 35.14 -9.67 -5.47
CA LYS A 122 35.64 -9.63 -6.86
C LYS A 122 34.61 -9.00 -7.81
N HIS A 123 33.36 -9.35 -7.66
CA HIS A 123 32.27 -8.90 -8.55
C HIS A 123 31.48 -7.70 -8.02
N GLU A 124 31.89 -7.13 -6.85
CA GLU A 124 31.24 -5.98 -6.20
C GLU A 124 29.75 -6.22 -5.90
N VAL A 125 29.39 -7.44 -5.47
CA VAL A 125 28.02 -7.81 -5.12
C VAL A 125 27.83 -7.71 -3.60
N PRO A 126 26.83 -6.95 -3.10
CA PRO A 126 26.52 -6.89 -1.67
C PRO A 126 26.21 -8.28 -1.11
N LEU A 127 26.79 -8.61 0.03
CA LEU A 127 26.56 -9.87 0.74
C LEU A 127 26.02 -9.59 2.13
N LEU A 128 24.83 -10.07 2.38
CA LEU A 128 24.07 -9.89 3.62
C LEU A 128 23.78 -11.25 4.26
N LYS A 129 23.43 -11.22 5.54
CA LYS A 129 23.10 -12.42 6.30
C LYS A 129 21.92 -12.18 7.23
N THR A 130 21.10 -13.23 7.46
CA THR A 130 20.05 -13.24 8.47
C THR A 130 19.96 -14.58 9.18
N GLU A 131 19.57 -14.56 10.46
CA GLU A 131 19.27 -15.75 11.25
C GLU A 131 17.93 -16.41 10.88
N GLU A 132 17.04 -15.66 10.18
CA GLU A 132 15.71 -16.13 9.82
C GLU A 132 15.76 -17.33 8.86
N GLU A 133 14.74 -18.16 8.95
CA GLU A 133 14.56 -19.26 8.00
C GLU A 133 14.22 -18.75 6.61
N THR A 134 14.69 -19.46 5.57
CA THR A 134 14.60 -19.01 4.17
C THR A 134 13.17 -18.67 3.73
N SER A 135 12.20 -19.53 4.00
CA SER A 135 10.82 -19.33 3.51
C SER A 135 10.08 -18.19 4.22
N PRO A 136 10.12 -18.08 5.56
CA PRO A 136 9.56 -16.92 6.27
C PRO A 136 10.21 -15.59 5.85
N PHE A 137 11.56 -15.55 5.78
CA PHE A 137 12.28 -14.36 5.34
C PHE A 137 11.89 -13.94 3.93
N LEU A 138 11.83 -14.88 2.99
CA LEU A 138 11.46 -14.63 1.59
C LEU A 138 10.03 -14.05 1.51
N ALA A 139 9.08 -14.61 2.24
CA ALA A 139 7.71 -14.11 2.28
C ALA A 139 7.64 -12.67 2.85
N ALA A 140 8.35 -12.41 3.95
CA ALA A 140 8.40 -11.08 4.58
C ALA A 140 9.07 -10.04 3.67
N LEU A 141 10.15 -10.41 2.98
CA LEU A 141 10.86 -9.54 2.04
C LEU A 141 9.98 -9.20 0.83
N ILE A 142 9.27 -10.17 0.24
CA ILE A 142 8.32 -9.94 -0.86
C ILE A 142 7.19 -9.00 -0.41
N GLU A 143 6.62 -9.21 0.77
CA GLU A 143 5.55 -8.36 1.31
C GLU A 143 6.04 -6.92 1.51
N PHE A 144 7.23 -6.76 2.08
CA PHE A 144 7.87 -5.46 2.25
C PHE A 144 8.10 -4.76 0.90
N LEU A 145 8.72 -5.44 -0.06
CA LEU A 145 9.01 -4.89 -1.39
C LEU A 145 7.71 -4.54 -2.15
N ASN A 146 6.70 -5.38 -2.13
CA ASN A 146 5.39 -5.09 -2.72
C ASN A 146 4.77 -3.82 -2.13
N THR A 147 4.94 -3.59 -0.84
CA THR A 147 4.42 -2.39 -0.17
C THR A 147 5.23 -1.14 -0.53
N GLU A 148 6.56 -1.23 -0.54
CA GLU A 148 7.44 -0.08 -0.81
C GLU A 148 7.48 0.31 -2.30
N LEU A 149 7.37 -0.65 -3.19
CA LEU A 149 7.37 -0.44 -4.64
C LEU A 149 5.97 -0.21 -5.22
N ALA A 150 4.93 -0.28 -4.38
CA ALA A 150 3.55 -0.07 -4.80
C ALA A 150 3.35 1.30 -5.45
N PRO A 151 2.63 1.37 -6.59
CA PRO A 151 2.17 2.63 -7.14
C PRO A 151 1.40 3.44 -6.10
N ARG A 152 1.70 4.73 -6.00
CA ARG A 152 1.15 5.60 -4.97
C ARG A 152 0.82 6.99 -5.47
N ILE A 153 -0.22 7.58 -4.90
CA ILE A 153 -0.60 8.98 -5.11
C ILE A 153 -0.83 9.64 -3.76
N THR A 154 -0.62 10.93 -3.69
CA THR A 154 -1.04 11.73 -2.53
C THR A 154 -2.21 12.60 -2.96
N ARG A 155 -3.29 12.59 -2.18
CA ARG A 155 -4.50 13.33 -2.47
C ARG A 155 -5.03 14.03 -1.22
N HIS A 156 -5.69 15.17 -1.44
CA HIS A 156 -6.36 15.89 -0.36
C HIS A 156 -7.58 15.11 0.13
N GLY A 157 -7.68 14.94 1.44
CA GLY A 157 -8.75 14.20 2.09
C GLY A 157 -8.44 13.82 3.53
N VAL A 158 -9.36 13.12 4.15
CA VAL A 158 -9.24 12.59 5.51
C VAL A 158 -9.45 11.08 5.47
N LEU A 159 -8.56 10.32 6.09
CA LEU A 159 -8.72 8.88 6.24
C LEU A 159 -8.91 8.51 7.71
N VAL A 160 -10.02 7.85 8.00
CA VAL A 160 -10.40 7.39 9.34
C VAL A 160 -10.77 5.91 9.31
N GLU A 161 -10.51 5.20 10.40
CA GLU A 161 -11.05 3.85 10.61
C GLU A 161 -12.31 3.96 11.47
N VAL A 162 -13.43 3.48 10.94
CA VAL A 162 -14.75 3.51 11.56
C VAL A 162 -15.30 2.10 11.65
N TYR A 163 -15.41 1.54 12.86
CA TYR A 163 -15.84 0.15 13.11
C TYR A 163 -15.04 -0.91 12.33
N GLY A 164 -13.74 -0.65 12.09
CA GLY A 164 -12.87 -1.55 11.33
C GLY A 164 -12.95 -1.40 9.80
N GLU A 165 -13.70 -0.40 9.29
CA GLU A 165 -13.73 -0.01 7.89
C GLU A 165 -12.90 1.25 7.68
N GLY A 166 -11.98 1.25 6.72
CA GLY A 166 -11.25 2.47 6.33
C GLY A 166 -12.11 3.34 5.42
N VAL A 167 -12.44 4.52 5.91
CA VAL A 167 -13.28 5.50 5.21
C VAL A 167 -12.44 6.68 4.76
N LEU A 168 -12.33 6.87 3.45
CA LEU A 168 -11.71 8.05 2.85
C LEU A 168 -12.78 9.13 2.65
N ILE A 169 -12.65 10.24 3.35
CA ILE A 169 -13.56 11.39 3.26
C ILE A 169 -12.92 12.43 2.34
N THR A 170 -13.59 12.75 1.24
CA THR A 170 -13.19 13.74 0.24
C THR A 170 -14.20 14.88 0.16
N GLY A 171 -13.91 15.91 -0.60
CA GLY A 171 -14.77 17.08 -0.79
C GLY A 171 -13.97 18.37 -0.75
N GLU A 172 -14.62 19.49 -1.08
CA GLU A 172 -14.01 20.81 -1.13
C GLU A 172 -13.39 21.23 0.21
N SER A 173 -12.46 22.19 0.15
CA SER A 173 -11.93 22.83 1.35
C SER A 173 -13.06 23.52 2.12
N GLY A 174 -13.14 23.26 3.43
CA GLY A 174 -14.23 23.80 4.26
C GLY A 174 -15.49 22.96 4.33
N ALA A 175 -15.53 21.80 3.69
CA ALA A 175 -16.64 20.85 3.76
C ALA A 175 -16.83 20.18 5.14
N GLY A 176 -15.98 20.47 6.12
CA GLY A 176 -16.08 19.90 7.47
C GLY A 176 -15.40 18.54 7.64
N LYS A 177 -14.44 18.17 6.75
CA LYS A 177 -13.75 16.87 6.81
C LYS A 177 -12.99 16.68 8.12
N SER A 178 -12.12 17.64 8.50
CA SER A 178 -11.29 17.57 9.71
C SER A 178 -12.13 17.63 10.98
N GLU A 179 -13.19 18.45 11.01
CA GLU A 179 -14.14 18.52 12.11
C GLU A 179 -14.88 17.19 12.30
N THR A 180 -15.26 16.55 11.19
CA THR A 180 -15.88 15.22 11.20
C THR A 180 -14.92 14.17 11.74
N ALA A 181 -13.61 14.23 11.37
CA ALA A 181 -12.60 13.32 11.89
C ALA A 181 -12.44 13.46 13.41
N ILE A 182 -12.38 14.69 13.93
CA ILE A 182 -12.30 14.93 15.37
C ILE A 182 -13.53 14.39 16.12
N GLU A 183 -14.73 14.60 15.58
CA GLU A 183 -15.94 14.05 16.18
C GLU A 183 -15.92 12.51 16.18
N LEU A 184 -15.44 11.87 15.11
CA LEU A 184 -15.26 10.42 15.02
C LEU A 184 -14.23 9.92 16.03
N ILE A 185 -13.10 10.61 16.22
CA ILE A 185 -12.11 10.29 17.24
C ILE A 185 -12.72 10.31 18.65
N LYS A 186 -13.52 11.35 18.97
CA LYS A 186 -14.21 11.44 20.27
C LYS A 186 -15.20 10.30 20.48
N ARG A 187 -15.71 9.70 19.42
CA ARG A 187 -16.59 8.52 19.47
C ARG A 187 -15.84 7.20 19.54
N GLY A 188 -14.50 7.23 19.57
CA GLY A 188 -13.65 6.04 19.73
C GLY A 188 -13.13 5.46 18.42
N HIS A 189 -13.29 6.15 17.29
CA HIS A 189 -12.69 5.80 16.01
C HIS A 189 -11.25 6.29 15.91
N ARG A 190 -10.52 5.87 14.86
CA ARG A 190 -9.10 6.14 14.74
C ARG A 190 -8.78 6.97 13.49
N LEU A 191 -7.97 8.01 13.66
CA LEU A 191 -7.43 8.82 12.57
C LEU A 191 -6.22 8.14 11.95
N ILE A 192 -6.16 8.11 10.64
CA ILE A 192 -4.99 7.71 9.88
C ILE A 192 -4.30 8.94 9.29
N ALA A 193 -5.03 9.79 8.58
CA ALA A 193 -4.50 10.98 7.93
C ALA A 193 -5.56 12.10 7.90
N ASP A 194 -5.09 13.35 8.04
CA ASP A 194 -5.85 14.56 7.77
C ASP A 194 -5.09 15.41 6.75
N ASP A 195 -5.82 16.16 5.91
CA ASP A 195 -5.36 17.03 4.84
C ASP A 195 -4.71 16.29 3.65
N ALA A 196 -3.70 15.47 3.85
CA ALA A 196 -3.07 14.68 2.79
C ALA A 196 -3.06 13.19 3.13
N VAL A 197 -3.59 12.39 2.20
CA VAL A 197 -3.60 10.92 2.26
C VAL A 197 -2.69 10.39 1.18
N GLU A 198 -1.62 9.69 1.58
CA GLU A 198 -0.83 8.89 0.64
C GLU A 198 -1.53 7.54 0.44
N ILE A 199 -1.93 7.26 -0.79
CA ILE A 199 -2.68 6.05 -1.17
C ILE A 199 -1.76 5.17 -2.00
N ARG A 200 -1.58 3.92 -1.58
CA ARG A 200 -0.76 2.90 -2.26
C ARG A 200 -1.64 1.78 -2.79
N LYS A 201 -1.38 1.35 -4.03
CA LYS A 201 -2.02 0.18 -4.63
C LYS A 201 -1.27 -1.09 -4.22
N ILE A 202 -1.78 -1.81 -3.24
CA ILE A 202 -1.14 -3.06 -2.77
C ILE A 202 -1.35 -4.21 -3.76
N ASN A 203 -2.55 -4.27 -4.36
CA ASN A 203 -2.89 -5.21 -5.43
C ASN A 203 -4.11 -4.68 -6.21
N ASP A 204 -4.60 -5.44 -7.19
CA ASP A 204 -5.72 -5.03 -8.06
C ASP A 204 -7.07 -4.82 -7.35
N ARG A 205 -7.15 -5.12 -6.05
CA ARG A 205 -8.39 -4.99 -5.26
C ARG A 205 -8.19 -4.25 -3.95
N THR A 206 -6.96 -3.82 -3.64
CA THR A 206 -6.65 -3.31 -2.31
C THR A 206 -5.81 -2.04 -2.40
N LEU A 207 -6.38 -0.97 -1.85
CA LEU A 207 -5.68 0.27 -1.59
C LEU A 207 -5.39 0.39 -0.10
N ARG A 208 -4.22 0.93 0.24
CA ARG A 208 -3.86 1.27 1.61
C ARG A 208 -3.52 2.75 1.69
N GLY A 209 -4.11 3.44 2.67
CA GLY A 209 -3.83 4.84 2.92
C GLY A 209 -3.03 5.04 4.20
N ASN A 210 -2.14 6.02 4.17
CA ASN A 210 -1.37 6.49 5.33
C ASN A 210 -1.17 8.01 5.26
N SER A 211 -0.75 8.61 6.36
CA SER A 211 -0.33 10.01 6.40
C SER A 211 1.14 10.13 5.98
N PRO A 212 1.53 11.15 5.20
CA PRO A 212 2.91 11.53 5.03
C PRO A 212 3.60 11.72 6.40
N SER A 213 4.87 11.31 6.50
CA SER A 213 5.59 11.24 7.79
C SER A 213 5.70 12.58 8.50
N ASN A 214 5.82 13.68 7.75
CA ASN A 214 6.01 15.05 8.25
C ASN A 214 4.74 15.67 8.86
N ILE A 215 3.54 15.18 8.50
CA ILE A 215 2.25 15.69 9.01
C ILE A 215 1.47 14.64 9.80
N ARG A 216 2.10 13.50 10.09
CA ARG A 216 1.43 12.40 10.78
C ARG A 216 0.88 12.81 12.14
N HIS A 217 -0.41 12.53 12.37
CA HIS A 217 -1.20 12.82 13.57
C HIS A 217 -1.59 14.29 13.75
N PHE A 218 -1.14 15.19 12.87
CA PHE A 218 -1.59 16.58 12.89
C PHE A 218 -2.94 16.72 12.19
N VAL A 219 -3.77 17.59 12.75
CA VAL A 219 -5.09 17.95 12.23
C VAL A 219 -5.19 19.47 12.23
N GLU A 220 -5.61 20.05 11.10
CA GLU A 220 -5.88 21.47 11.02
C GLU A 220 -7.37 21.76 11.30
N LEU A 221 -7.64 22.59 12.29
CA LEU A 221 -8.99 23.02 12.65
C LEU A 221 -9.11 24.53 12.51
N ARG A 222 -10.05 24.98 11.68
CA ARG A 222 -10.28 26.42 11.50
C ARG A 222 -10.65 27.08 12.81
N GLY A 223 -9.96 28.20 13.11
CA GLY A 223 -10.17 28.96 14.37
C GLY A 223 -9.45 28.42 15.60
N ILE A 224 -8.88 27.21 15.53
CA ILE A 224 -8.07 26.61 16.60
C ILE A 224 -6.59 26.51 16.17
N GLY A 225 -6.34 26.18 14.88
CA GLY A 225 -5.00 25.95 14.34
C GLY A 225 -4.69 24.46 14.24
N ILE A 226 -3.38 24.15 14.23
CA ILE A 226 -2.87 22.77 14.11
C ILE A 226 -2.80 22.12 15.50
N ILE A 227 -3.37 20.92 15.61
CA ILE A 227 -3.34 20.09 16.82
C ILE A 227 -2.69 18.74 16.54
N ASP A 228 -2.04 18.13 17.53
CA ASP A 228 -1.59 16.74 17.50
C ASP A 228 -2.69 15.85 18.10
N ALA A 229 -3.42 15.12 17.27
CA ALA A 229 -4.53 14.25 17.69
C ALA A 229 -4.07 13.15 18.66
N ARG A 230 -2.85 12.61 18.48
CA ARG A 230 -2.28 11.61 19.38
C ARG A 230 -2.04 12.14 20.77
N ARG A 231 -1.57 13.38 20.89
CA ARG A 231 -1.30 14.02 22.20
C ARG A 231 -2.58 14.39 22.93
N ILE A 232 -3.61 14.80 22.21
CA ILE A 232 -4.88 15.24 22.81
C ILE A 232 -5.78 14.06 23.16
N PHE A 233 -5.90 13.07 22.27
CA PHE A 233 -6.87 11.97 22.41
C PHE A 233 -6.22 10.62 22.76
N GLY A 234 -4.88 10.55 22.83
CA GLY A 234 -4.14 9.35 23.17
C GLY A 234 -3.74 8.48 21.98
N MET A 235 -2.88 7.49 22.24
CA MET A 235 -2.35 6.57 21.21
C MET A 235 -3.45 5.74 20.53
N GLY A 236 -4.53 5.43 21.22
CA GLY A 236 -5.66 4.68 20.68
C GLY A 236 -6.48 5.44 19.63
N ALA A 237 -6.34 6.76 19.56
CA ALA A 237 -7.06 7.63 18.63
C ALA A 237 -6.44 7.69 17.23
N VAL A 238 -5.26 7.12 17.04
CA VAL A 238 -4.51 7.18 15.78
C VAL A 238 -4.07 5.80 15.32
N LYS A 239 -3.89 5.64 14.00
CA LYS A 239 -3.39 4.42 13.38
C LYS A 239 -2.43 4.80 12.25
N PRO A 240 -1.31 4.06 12.03
CA PRO A 240 -0.31 4.43 11.03
C PRO A 240 -0.80 4.29 9.59
N SER A 241 -1.62 3.29 9.31
CA SER A 241 -2.19 3.04 7.97
C SER A 241 -3.47 2.22 8.06
N GLU A 242 -4.33 2.31 7.05
CA GLU A 242 -5.55 1.50 6.95
C GLU A 242 -5.84 1.16 5.48
N LYS A 243 -6.52 0.03 5.25
CA LYS A 243 -7.13 -0.29 3.96
C LYS A 243 -8.25 0.71 3.67
N ILE A 244 -8.37 1.15 2.43
CA ILE A 244 -9.50 2.00 2.02
C ILE A 244 -10.64 1.07 1.58
N ASP A 245 -11.71 1.05 2.37
CA ASP A 245 -12.88 0.19 2.16
C ASP A 245 -14.04 0.90 1.49
N MET A 246 -14.13 2.22 1.67
CA MET A 246 -15.10 3.06 1.00
C MET A 246 -14.65 4.52 0.94
N VAL A 247 -15.26 5.27 0.04
CA VAL A 247 -15.09 6.71 -0.11
C VAL A 247 -16.39 7.42 0.21
N ILE A 248 -16.31 8.49 0.98
CA ILE A 248 -17.44 9.42 1.20
C ILE A 248 -17.06 10.78 0.63
N GLN A 249 -17.74 11.19 -0.43
CA GLN A 249 -17.59 12.51 -1.01
C GLN A 249 -18.59 13.48 -0.35
N LEU A 250 -18.05 14.46 0.34
CA LEU A 250 -18.85 15.56 0.88
C LEU A 250 -19.03 16.63 -0.20
N GLU A 251 -20.27 16.95 -0.51
CA GLU A 251 -20.63 17.92 -1.54
C GLU A 251 -21.58 18.97 -0.97
N ALA A 252 -21.41 20.23 -1.35
CA ALA A 252 -22.40 21.26 -1.01
C ALA A 252 -23.77 20.89 -1.59
N TRP A 253 -24.83 21.13 -0.82
CA TRP A 253 -26.19 20.82 -1.28
C TRP A 253 -26.51 21.57 -2.59
N ASP A 254 -26.87 20.81 -3.61
CA ASP A 254 -27.33 21.34 -4.90
C ASP A 254 -28.79 20.91 -5.15
N SER A 255 -29.67 21.88 -5.20
CA SER A 255 -31.10 21.64 -5.42
C SER A 255 -31.43 21.14 -6.83
N THR A 256 -30.49 21.24 -7.78
CA THR A 256 -30.67 20.79 -9.17
C THR A 256 -30.27 19.32 -9.34
N LYS A 257 -29.53 18.73 -8.38
CA LYS A 257 -29.10 17.34 -8.39
C LYS A 257 -30.11 16.42 -7.72
N ALA A 258 -30.35 15.28 -8.33
CA ALA A 258 -31.11 14.19 -7.71
C ALA A 258 -30.13 13.33 -6.88
N TYR A 259 -30.27 13.38 -5.56
CA TYR A 259 -29.52 12.49 -4.65
C TYR A 259 -30.30 11.18 -4.46
N ASP A 260 -29.57 10.06 -4.51
CA ASP A 260 -30.17 8.76 -4.21
C ASP A 260 -30.64 8.72 -2.75
N ARG A 261 -31.96 8.59 -2.53
CA ARG A 261 -32.57 8.51 -1.19
C ARG A 261 -32.75 7.07 -0.71
N LEU A 262 -32.74 6.12 -1.61
CA LEU A 262 -33.02 4.72 -1.31
C LEU A 262 -31.76 3.90 -1.14
N GLY A 263 -30.61 4.39 -1.62
CA GLY A 263 -29.35 3.66 -1.58
C GLY A 263 -29.34 2.42 -2.48
N LEU A 264 -30.13 2.46 -3.57
CA LEU A 264 -30.22 1.40 -4.57
C LEU A 264 -29.06 1.44 -5.57
N ASP A 265 -28.66 2.63 -5.99
CA ASP A 265 -27.54 2.81 -6.90
C ASP A 265 -26.21 2.47 -6.20
N ASN A 266 -25.28 1.92 -6.95
CA ASN A 266 -23.94 1.69 -6.48
C ASN A 266 -23.02 2.77 -7.06
N GLU A 267 -22.48 3.61 -6.20
CA GLU A 267 -21.43 4.56 -6.57
C GLU A 267 -20.06 3.93 -6.32
N TYR A 268 -19.11 4.18 -7.21
CA TYR A 268 -17.72 3.76 -7.09
C TYR A 268 -16.79 4.91 -7.40
N ALA A 269 -15.67 4.96 -6.68
CA ALA A 269 -14.52 5.80 -7.01
C ALA A 269 -13.43 4.93 -7.61
N ASN A 270 -12.79 5.39 -8.68
CA ASN A 270 -11.63 4.74 -9.25
C ASN A 270 -10.36 5.42 -8.74
N ILE A 271 -9.51 4.66 -8.06
CA ILE A 271 -8.24 5.16 -7.51
C ILE A 271 -7.14 4.18 -7.93
N LEU A 272 -6.19 4.63 -8.74
CA LEU A 272 -5.09 3.80 -9.28
C LEU A 272 -5.60 2.53 -9.98
N GLY A 273 -6.74 2.62 -10.69
CA GLY A 273 -7.36 1.48 -11.37
C GLY A 273 -8.09 0.51 -10.45
N VAL A 274 -8.27 0.84 -9.15
CA VAL A 274 -9.04 0.03 -8.20
C VAL A 274 -10.40 0.70 -7.94
N LYS A 275 -11.48 -0.03 -8.18
CA LYS A 275 -12.85 0.43 -7.88
C LYS A 275 -13.15 0.25 -6.40
N ILE A 276 -13.41 1.36 -5.71
CA ILE A 276 -13.78 1.39 -4.29
C ILE A 276 -15.24 1.85 -4.18
N PRO A 277 -16.10 1.17 -3.37
CA PRO A 277 -17.44 1.67 -3.08
C PRO A 277 -17.42 3.12 -2.61
N ALA A 278 -18.30 3.93 -3.15
CA ALA A 278 -18.35 5.35 -2.85
C ALA A 278 -19.77 5.79 -2.51
N MET A 279 -19.88 6.96 -1.91
CA MET A 279 -21.17 7.59 -1.58
C MET A 279 -21.01 9.11 -1.62
N THR A 280 -21.91 9.80 -2.31
CA THR A 280 -21.98 11.25 -2.28
C THR A 280 -22.94 11.71 -1.19
N VAL A 281 -22.42 12.48 -0.23
CA VAL A 281 -23.19 13.01 0.91
C VAL A 281 -23.35 14.51 0.78
N PRO A 282 -24.56 15.01 0.54
CA PRO A 282 -24.80 16.44 0.48
C PRO A 282 -24.74 17.06 1.89
N ILE A 283 -23.97 18.14 2.02
CA ILE A 283 -23.81 18.89 3.26
C ILE A 283 -24.93 19.92 3.37
N THR A 284 -25.64 19.88 4.47
CA THR A 284 -26.60 20.92 4.85
C THR A 284 -26.34 21.37 6.29
N PRO A 285 -26.58 22.64 6.63
CA PRO A 285 -26.43 23.11 8.02
C PRO A 285 -27.25 22.26 9.00
N GLY A 286 -26.63 21.90 10.14
CA GLY A 286 -27.28 21.12 11.20
C GLY A 286 -27.18 19.58 11.04
N ARG A 287 -26.64 19.07 9.96
CA ARG A 287 -26.37 17.62 9.83
C ARG A 287 -25.14 17.20 10.63
N ASN A 288 -25.27 16.11 11.38
CA ASN A 288 -24.12 15.48 12.03
C ASN A 288 -23.42 14.51 11.08
N LEU A 289 -22.34 14.98 10.45
CA LEU A 289 -21.58 14.19 9.47
C LEU A 289 -20.96 12.93 10.08
N ALA A 290 -20.54 12.96 11.35
CA ALA A 290 -19.98 11.79 12.00
C ALA A 290 -20.99 10.64 12.08
N VAL A 291 -22.24 10.91 12.43
CA VAL A 291 -23.32 9.90 12.45
C VAL A 291 -23.54 9.32 11.05
N ILE A 292 -23.49 10.17 10.02
CA ILE A 292 -23.66 9.71 8.63
C ILE A 292 -22.50 8.77 8.23
N VAL A 293 -21.25 9.15 8.55
CA VAL A 293 -20.06 8.35 8.27
C VAL A 293 -20.11 7.01 9.00
N GLU A 294 -20.47 7.01 10.30
CA GLU A 294 -20.65 5.78 11.09
C GLU A 294 -21.70 4.85 10.44
N THR A 295 -22.84 5.40 10.10
CA THR A 295 -23.94 4.63 9.49
C THR A 295 -23.55 4.09 8.11
N ALA A 296 -22.87 4.90 7.30
CA ALA A 296 -22.38 4.50 5.98
C ALA A 296 -21.36 3.36 6.07
N ALA A 297 -20.40 3.43 7.02
CA ALA A 297 -19.42 2.38 7.24
C ALA A 297 -20.07 1.06 7.66
N MET A 298 -21.04 1.11 8.60
CA MET A 298 -21.79 -0.07 9.03
C MET A 298 -22.60 -0.67 7.89
N ASN A 299 -23.29 0.15 7.09
CA ASN A 299 -24.07 -0.30 5.94
C ASN A 299 -23.17 -0.92 4.85
N ASN A 300 -22.01 -0.32 4.57
CA ASN A 300 -21.03 -0.89 3.65
C ASN A 300 -20.57 -2.28 4.11
N ARG A 301 -20.31 -2.44 5.40
CA ARG A 301 -19.96 -3.74 5.98
C ARG A 301 -21.10 -4.76 5.83
N GLN A 302 -22.36 -4.37 6.04
CA GLN A 302 -23.52 -5.24 5.82
C GLN A 302 -23.61 -5.68 4.35
N LYS A 303 -23.43 -4.74 3.41
CA LYS A 303 -23.39 -5.03 1.97
C LYS A 303 -22.30 -6.03 1.62
N LYS A 304 -21.10 -5.89 2.18
CA LYS A 304 -19.98 -6.85 2.02
C LYS A 304 -20.32 -8.24 2.54
N MET A 305 -21.15 -8.35 3.59
CA MET A 305 -21.63 -9.62 4.14
C MET A 305 -22.84 -10.21 3.38
N GLY A 306 -23.29 -9.55 2.30
CA GLY A 306 -24.37 -10.02 1.44
C GLY A 306 -25.75 -9.46 1.78
N TYR A 307 -25.89 -8.61 2.79
CA TYR A 307 -27.16 -7.99 3.16
C TYR A 307 -27.30 -6.59 2.56
N ASN A 308 -28.40 -6.32 1.88
CA ASN A 308 -28.73 -5.01 1.32
C ASN A 308 -30.17 -4.62 1.70
N ALA A 309 -30.30 -3.72 2.67
CA ALA A 309 -31.60 -3.28 3.20
C ALA A 309 -32.49 -2.63 2.14
N ALA A 310 -31.91 -1.86 1.20
CA ALA A 310 -32.69 -1.25 0.12
C ALA A 310 -33.29 -2.30 -0.82
N LYS A 311 -32.51 -3.33 -1.15
CA LYS A 311 -32.98 -4.46 -1.96
C LYS A 311 -34.09 -5.25 -1.25
N ASP A 312 -33.92 -5.54 0.04
CA ASP A 312 -34.91 -6.26 0.83
C ASP A 312 -36.22 -5.48 0.94
N LEU A 313 -36.15 -4.15 1.11
CA LEU A 313 -37.30 -3.28 1.11
C LEU A 313 -38.05 -3.34 -0.24
N MET A 314 -37.34 -3.25 -1.37
CA MET A 314 -37.96 -3.36 -2.70
C MET A 314 -38.65 -4.69 -2.93
N LEU A 315 -37.99 -5.79 -2.56
CA LEU A 315 -38.59 -7.13 -2.62
C LEU A 315 -39.86 -7.20 -1.78
N SER A 316 -39.86 -6.63 -0.58
CA SER A 316 -41.04 -6.62 0.30
C SER A 316 -42.22 -5.80 -0.25
N LEU A 317 -41.93 -4.83 -1.12
CA LEU A 317 -42.91 -4.01 -1.81
C LEU A 317 -43.36 -4.59 -3.16
N GLY A 318 -42.87 -5.76 -3.54
CA GLY A 318 -43.20 -6.41 -4.83
C GLY A 318 -42.55 -5.73 -6.03
N MET A 319 -41.44 -5.01 -5.83
CA MET A 319 -40.69 -4.29 -6.86
C MET A 319 -39.43 -5.07 -7.25
N ASP A 320 -39.59 -6.25 -7.82
CA ASP A 320 -38.50 -7.21 -8.10
C ASP A 320 -37.62 -6.78 -9.29
N ASP A 321 -38.10 -5.90 -10.17
CA ASP A 321 -37.43 -5.51 -11.41
C ASP A 321 -36.50 -4.29 -11.30
N VAL A 322 -36.31 -3.73 -10.09
CA VAL A 322 -35.43 -2.58 -9.93
C VAL A 322 -33.97 -3.00 -9.95
N GLN A 323 -33.29 -2.78 -11.08
CA GLN A 323 -31.86 -3.03 -11.23
C GLN A 323 -31.08 -1.81 -10.69
N PRO A 324 -30.07 -2.03 -9.80
CA PRO A 324 -29.19 -0.96 -9.37
C PRO A 324 -28.36 -0.46 -10.55
N VAL A 325 -28.17 0.85 -10.62
CA VAL A 325 -27.28 1.47 -11.61
C VAL A 325 -25.91 1.66 -10.98
N ASP A 326 -24.88 1.14 -11.65
CA ASP A 326 -23.50 1.38 -11.24
C ASP A 326 -23.03 2.72 -11.82
N ARG A 327 -22.55 3.62 -10.95
CA ARG A 327 -22.01 4.93 -11.33
C ARG A 327 -20.62 5.11 -10.79
N GLU A 328 -19.71 5.63 -11.64
CA GLU A 328 -18.39 6.07 -11.21
C GLU A 328 -18.46 7.56 -10.87
N ILE A 329 -17.97 7.95 -9.69
CA ILE A 329 -17.94 9.34 -9.25
C ILE A 329 -16.51 9.87 -9.25
N GLU A 330 -16.32 11.10 -9.66
CA GLU A 330 -15.05 11.81 -9.55
C GLU A 330 -14.94 12.40 -8.14
N ILE A 331 -13.93 11.95 -7.39
CA ILE A 331 -13.74 12.32 -5.98
C ILE A 331 -12.71 13.43 -5.77
N TRP A 332 -11.93 13.76 -6.79
CA TRP A 332 -11.04 14.90 -6.81
C TRP A 332 -11.22 15.69 -8.10
N GLN A 333 -11.39 17.00 -7.97
CA GLN A 333 -11.30 17.89 -9.12
C GLN A 333 -9.82 18.05 -9.48
N SER A 334 -9.51 17.89 -10.75
CA SER A 334 -8.16 17.97 -11.34
C SER A 334 -7.58 19.38 -11.26
#